data_22ebb1d56c8799367d89e9243b53d096
#
_entry.id   22ebb1d56c8799367d89e9243b53d096
#
_cell.length_a   1.000
_cell.length_b   1.000
_cell.length_c   1.000
_cell.angle_alpha   90.00
_cell.angle_beta   90.00
_cell.angle_gamma   90.00
#
_symmetry.space_group_name_H-M   'P 1'
#
loop_
_entity.id
_entity.type
_entity.pdbx_description
1 polymer ?
#
loop_
_entity_poly.entity_id
_entity_poly.type
_entity_poly.pdbx_seq_one_letter_code
_entity_poly.pdbx_strand_id
1 'polypeptide(L)'
;MTQASLPWRHAALALAVVAVWGTNFVVIRIGLDHLPPLLFAALRFTFALLPAVFFIKRPNVPWRDLAAYGVLIGAGQFGLLYIAMTSHISPGLASLVVQSQAFFTVALAMGLTRERVKGFQYVALALAASGIAVILWRTDGSATPLGLMLVLTAGLSWAGGNIVARRSPDANMLGYVVWASLFSAPPLFALSFAFEGWPAIQHGILAADLATWAAVLWQSVGNTLFGYAVWGWLLARHPAATIAPMSLLVPVFGMAGSAIWLGEALPGWKLAAAGLVMTGLAVNVLWPRLRGRFAKVPPGADAPPAA
;
A
#
# COMPACT_ATOMS: atom_id res chain seq x y z
N MET A 1 -2.94 -32.23 -8.46
CA MET A 1 -3.29 -31.62 -7.16
C MET A 1 -4.31 -30.55 -7.42
N THR A 2 -5.58 -30.82 -7.12
CA THR A 2 -6.67 -29.84 -7.16
C THR A 2 -6.33 -28.71 -6.20
N GLN A 3 -6.15 -27.47 -6.71
CA GLN A 3 -6.03 -26.30 -5.83
C GLN A 3 -7.32 -26.22 -5.00
N ALA A 4 -7.23 -26.54 -3.70
CA ALA A 4 -8.35 -26.34 -2.79
C ALA A 4 -8.81 -24.89 -2.92
N SER A 5 -10.09 -24.68 -3.20
CA SER A 5 -10.67 -23.34 -3.28
C SER A 5 -10.47 -22.62 -1.95
N LEU A 6 -10.14 -21.32 -2.02
CA LEU A 6 -10.01 -20.50 -0.80
C LEU A 6 -11.32 -20.58 0.00
N PRO A 7 -11.29 -20.99 1.28
CA PRO A 7 -12.49 -21.03 2.11
C PRO A 7 -13.15 -19.65 2.14
N TRP A 8 -14.48 -19.59 2.04
CA TRP A 8 -15.21 -18.33 1.97
C TRP A 8 -14.90 -17.39 3.15
N ARG A 9 -14.70 -17.93 4.36
CA ARG A 9 -14.31 -17.13 5.55
C ARG A 9 -12.95 -16.45 5.38
N HIS A 10 -11.98 -17.14 4.76
CA HIS A 10 -10.65 -16.58 4.48
C HIS A 10 -10.70 -15.55 3.34
N ALA A 11 -11.56 -15.79 2.34
CA ALA A 11 -11.82 -14.79 1.30
C ALA A 11 -12.48 -13.53 1.88
N ALA A 12 -13.45 -13.68 2.79
CA ALA A 12 -14.08 -12.55 3.48
C ALA A 12 -13.08 -11.77 4.35
N LEU A 13 -12.18 -12.45 5.06
CA LEU A 13 -11.11 -11.80 5.82
C LEU A 13 -10.15 -11.02 4.91
N ALA A 14 -9.74 -11.59 3.78
CA ALA A 14 -8.89 -10.90 2.82
C ALA A 14 -9.61 -9.68 2.22
N LEU A 15 -10.91 -9.81 1.92
CA LEU A 15 -11.73 -8.68 1.45
C LEU A 15 -11.86 -7.60 2.52
N ALA A 16 -12.04 -7.97 3.78
CA ALA A 16 -12.08 -7.01 4.88
C ALA A 16 -10.77 -6.22 5.01
N VAL A 17 -9.61 -6.88 4.90
CA VAL A 17 -8.31 -6.20 4.95
C VAL A 17 -8.17 -5.21 3.79
N VAL A 18 -8.47 -5.61 2.56
CA VAL A 18 -8.32 -4.72 1.41
C VAL A 18 -9.35 -3.59 1.41
N ALA A 19 -10.54 -3.81 1.98
CA ALA A 19 -11.52 -2.75 2.22
C ALA A 19 -11.01 -1.75 3.26
N VAL A 20 -10.45 -2.23 4.39
CA VAL A 20 -9.80 -1.38 5.41
C VAL A 20 -8.67 -0.57 4.78
N TRP A 21 -7.80 -1.19 4.01
CA TRP A 21 -6.68 -0.49 3.37
C TRP A 21 -7.13 0.50 2.29
N GLY A 22 -8.19 0.19 1.53
CA GLY A 22 -8.75 1.11 0.53
C GLY A 22 -9.47 2.29 1.16
N THR A 23 -10.41 2.06 2.07
CA THR A 23 -11.15 3.14 2.75
C THR A 23 -10.27 3.97 3.69
N ASN A 24 -9.07 3.49 3.97
CA ASN A 24 -8.07 4.20 4.77
C ASN A 24 -7.73 5.59 4.23
N PHE A 25 -7.79 5.81 2.93
CA PHE A 25 -7.54 7.13 2.33
C PHE A 25 -8.59 8.16 2.75
N VAL A 26 -9.85 7.73 2.96
CA VAL A 26 -10.91 8.58 3.54
C VAL A 26 -10.55 8.93 4.99
N VAL A 27 -10.12 7.95 5.77
CA VAL A 27 -9.74 8.16 7.18
C VAL A 27 -8.53 9.09 7.31
N ILE A 28 -7.54 8.97 6.40
CA ILE A 28 -6.43 9.91 6.33
C ILE A 28 -6.97 11.34 6.11
N ARG A 29 -7.89 11.53 5.17
CA ARG A 29 -8.44 12.86 4.87
C ARG A 29 -9.15 13.47 6.09
N ILE A 30 -9.91 12.67 6.82
CA ILE A 30 -10.59 13.11 8.07
C ILE A 30 -9.56 13.54 9.13
N GLY A 31 -8.50 12.76 9.34
CA GLY A 31 -7.46 13.13 10.30
C GLY A 31 -6.70 14.40 9.95
N LEU A 32 -6.53 14.66 8.65
CA LEU A 32 -5.87 15.87 8.12
C LEU A 32 -6.72 17.14 8.23
N ASP A 33 -7.98 17.06 8.64
CA ASP A 33 -8.80 18.26 8.89
C ASP A 33 -8.30 19.08 10.08
N HIS A 34 -7.65 18.44 11.05
CA HIS A 34 -7.12 19.10 12.25
C HIS A 34 -5.62 18.88 12.43
N LEU A 35 -5.12 17.64 12.20
CA LEU A 35 -3.72 17.33 12.48
C LEU A 35 -2.82 17.68 11.30
N PRO A 36 -1.66 18.32 11.56
CA PRO A 36 -0.59 18.43 10.58
C PRO A 36 -0.17 17.04 10.05
N PRO A 37 0.15 16.92 8.76
CA PRO A 37 0.35 15.62 8.12
C PRO A 37 1.48 14.78 8.72
N LEU A 38 2.62 15.37 9.05
CA LEU A 38 3.74 14.64 9.61
C LEU A 38 3.48 14.24 11.08
N LEU A 39 2.82 15.13 11.84
CA LEU A 39 2.35 14.80 13.18
C LEU A 39 1.37 13.63 13.16
N PHE A 40 0.38 13.67 12.26
CA PHE A 40 -0.60 12.60 12.15
C PHE A 40 0.07 11.26 11.80
N ALA A 41 1.02 11.26 10.85
CA ALA A 41 1.80 10.07 10.54
C ALA A 41 2.63 9.60 11.74
N ALA A 42 3.24 10.51 12.53
CA ALA A 42 3.99 10.17 13.73
C ALA A 42 3.11 9.50 14.79
N LEU A 43 1.93 10.08 15.07
CA LEU A 43 0.95 9.53 16.01
C LEU A 43 0.47 8.15 15.61
N ARG A 44 0.17 7.94 14.33
CA ARG A 44 -0.20 6.62 13.80
C ARG A 44 0.83 5.55 14.15
N PHE A 45 2.12 5.79 13.89
CA PHE A 45 3.17 4.82 14.18
C PHE A 45 3.45 4.67 15.67
N THR A 46 3.28 5.75 16.45
CA THR A 46 3.38 5.71 17.91
C THR A 46 2.32 4.78 18.51
N PHE A 47 1.05 4.92 18.10
CA PHE A 47 -0.03 4.08 18.60
C PHE A 47 -0.06 2.67 17.96
N ALA A 48 0.59 2.46 16.81
CA ALA A 48 0.86 1.12 16.30
C ALA A 48 1.97 0.41 17.07
N LEU A 49 2.96 1.17 17.60
CA LEU A 49 4.01 0.66 18.45
C LEU A 49 3.49 0.39 19.87
N LEU A 50 2.79 1.37 20.46
CA LEU A 50 2.32 1.31 21.84
C LEU A 50 0.80 1.03 21.91
N PRO A 51 0.33 0.05 22.68
CA PRO A 51 1.09 -0.80 23.61
C PRO A 51 1.65 -2.10 22.98
N ALA A 52 1.48 -2.32 21.66
CA ALA A 52 1.74 -3.60 20.98
C ALA A 52 3.17 -4.13 21.19
N VAL A 53 4.16 -3.27 21.32
CA VAL A 53 5.57 -3.63 21.54
C VAL A 53 5.79 -4.45 22.81
N PHE A 54 4.95 -4.30 23.82
CA PHE A 54 5.06 -5.05 25.07
C PHE A 54 4.51 -6.48 24.98
N PHE A 55 3.64 -6.74 24.00
CA PHE A 55 2.97 -8.03 23.82
C PHE A 55 3.50 -8.80 22.62
N ILE A 56 4.05 -8.11 21.62
CA ILE A 56 4.52 -8.71 20.37
C ILE A 56 6.03 -8.87 20.42
N LYS A 57 6.48 -10.11 20.38
CA LYS A 57 7.91 -10.43 20.39
C LYS A 57 8.59 -9.82 19.17
N ARG A 58 9.79 -9.28 19.40
CA ARG A 58 10.65 -8.80 18.32
C ARG A 58 10.95 -9.93 17.33
N PRO A 59 10.74 -9.71 16.01
CA PRO A 59 11.13 -10.68 15.01
C PRO A 59 12.65 -10.80 14.95
N ASN A 60 13.13 -11.96 14.53
CA ASN A 60 14.58 -12.18 14.31
C ASN A 60 15.04 -11.50 13.01
N VAL A 61 15.12 -10.17 13.06
CA VAL A 61 15.48 -9.29 11.95
C VAL A 61 16.57 -8.34 12.45
N PRO A 62 17.62 -8.07 11.64
CA PRO A 62 18.63 -7.08 11.98
C PRO A 62 18.02 -5.69 12.24
N TRP A 63 18.51 -5.00 13.25
CA TRP A 63 18.04 -3.64 13.60
C TRP A 63 18.14 -2.67 12.42
N ARG A 64 19.20 -2.78 11.60
CA ARG A 64 19.38 -1.99 10.39
C ARG A 64 18.23 -2.15 9.37
N ASP A 65 17.69 -3.37 9.24
CA ASP A 65 16.60 -3.65 8.29
C ASP A 65 15.25 -3.17 8.87
N LEU A 66 15.03 -3.29 10.19
CA LEU A 66 13.89 -2.67 10.87
C LEU A 66 13.92 -1.14 10.75
N ALA A 67 15.10 -0.53 10.93
CA ALA A 67 15.27 0.92 10.81
C ALA A 67 15.07 1.39 9.36
N ALA A 68 15.71 0.73 8.39
CA ALA A 68 15.56 1.07 6.98
C ALA A 68 14.08 0.95 6.53
N TYR A 69 13.41 -0.14 6.89
CA TYR A 69 11.99 -0.31 6.63
C TYR A 69 11.15 0.77 7.32
N GLY A 70 11.39 1.02 8.60
CA GLY A 70 10.65 2.01 9.39
C GLY A 70 10.75 3.42 8.80
N VAL A 71 11.95 3.85 8.41
CA VAL A 71 12.15 5.17 7.78
C VAL A 71 11.50 5.22 6.39
N LEU A 72 11.70 4.18 5.56
CA LEU A 72 11.13 4.13 4.21
C LEU A 72 9.59 4.11 4.25
N ILE A 73 8.99 3.33 5.12
CA ILE A 73 7.53 3.26 5.25
C ILE A 73 6.99 4.48 6.02
N GLY A 74 7.62 4.85 7.14
CA GLY A 74 7.16 5.95 7.98
C GLY A 74 7.28 7.30 7.29
N ALA A 75 8.49 7.81 7.19
CA ALA A 75 8.75 9.13 6.64
C ALA A 75 8.60 9.17 5.11
N GLY A 76 9.16 8.16 4.42
CA GLY A 76 9.17 8.12 2.98
C GLY A 76 7.80 7.84 2.35
N GLN A 77 7.08 6.81 2.79
CA GLN A 77 5.77 6.49 2.22
C GLN A 77 4.67 7.35 2.84
N PHE A 78 4.43 7.18 4.16
CA PHE A 78 3.26 7.82 4.79
C PHE A 78 3.44 9.32 5.02
N GLY A 79 4.66 9.79 5.37
CA GLY A 79 4.93 11.21 5.49
C GLY A 79 4.63 11.96 4.18
N LEU A 80 5.20 11.49 3.06
CA LEU A 80 4.97 12.12 1.75
C LEU A 80 3.52 11.96 1.27
N LEU A 81 2.90 10.79 1.49
CA LEU A 81 1.51 10.56 1.13
C LEU A 81 0.57 11.51 1.87
N TYR A 82 0.77 11.71 3.18
CA TYR A 82 -0.08 12.57 3.98
C TYR A 82 0.10 14.04 3.59
N ILE A 83 1.34 14.49 3.33
CA ILE A 83 1.60 15.83 2.76
C ILE A 83 0.87 15.98 1.41
N ALA A 84 0.96 15.00 0.52
CA ALA A 84 0.26 15.06 -0.77
C ALA A 84 -1.26 15.22 -0.60
N MET A 85 -1.85 14.52 0.38
CA MET A 85 -3.29 14.50 0.61
C MET A 85 -3.83 15.73 1.37
N THR A 86 -3.00 16.65 1.83
CA THR A 86 -3.50 17.92 2.43
C THR A 86 -4.25 18.77 1.42
N SER A 87 -3.65 18.99 0.23
CA SER A 87 -4.23 19.88 -0.81
C SER A 87 -3.75 19.59 -2.22
N HIS A 88 -2.91 18.56 -2.43
CA HIS A 88 -2.23 18.36 -3.72
C HIS A 88 -2.79 17.18 -4.51
N ILE A 89 -3.51 16.25 -3.88
CA ILE A 89 -4.15 15.12 -4.54
C ILE A 89 -5.36 14.64 -3.74
N SER A 90 -6.44 14.29 -4.45
CA SER A 90 -7.62 13.72 -3.80
C SER A 90 -7.36 12.30 -3.28
N PRO A 91 -8.06 11.88 -2.21
CA PRO A 91 -7.88 10.56 -1.60
C PRO A 91 -8.10 9.40 -2.58
N GLY A 92 -9.10 9.49 -3.45
CA GLY A 92 -9.36 8.46 -4.46
C GLY A 92 -8.21 8.31 -5.44
N LEU A 93 -7.66 9.43 -5.98
CA LEU A 93 -6.51 9.39 -6.88
C LEU A 93 -5.23 8.97 -6.14
N ALA A 94 -5.03 9.39 -4.89
CA ALA A 94 -3.88 8.96 -4.09
C ALA A 94 -3.86 7.44 -3.91
N SER A 95 -5.04 6.83 -3.65
CA SER A 95 -5.19 5.37 -3.52
C SER A 95 -4.81 4.60 -4.79
N LEU A 96 -5.06 5.21 -5.95
CA LEU A 96 -4.72 4.65 -7.25
C LEU A 96 -3.23 4.83 -7.59
N VAL A 97 -2.73 6.05 -7.46
CA VAL A 97 -1.35 6.41 -7.88
C VAL A 97 -0.30 5.73 -7.01
N VAL A 98 -0.55 5.56 -5.69
CA VAL A 98 0.40 4.89 -4.79
C VAL A 98 0.62 3.43 -5.15
N GLN A 99 -0.28 2.80 -5.91
CA GLN A 99 -0.11 1.44 -6.41
C GLN A 99 1.04 1.29 -7.42
N SER A 100 1.58 2.40 -7.93
CA SER A 100 2.83 2.43 -8.69
C SER A 100 3.99 1.74 -7.94
N GLN A 101 3.89 1.64 -6.61
CA GLN A 101 4.83 0.88 -5.77
C GLN A 101 5.07 -0.55 -6.28
N ALA A 102 4.06 -1.20 -6.89
CA ALA A 102 4.21 -2.55 -7.42
C ALA A 102 5.21 -2.59 -8.59
N PHE A 103 5.18 -1.59 -9.47
CA PHE A 103 6.11 -1.46 -10.59
C PHE A 103 7.50 -1.07 -10.10
N PHE A 104 7.61 -0.14 -9.15
CA PHE A 104 8.88 0.23 -8.52
C PHE A 104 9.51 -0.95 -7.77
N THR A 105 8.71 -1.78 -7.09
CA THR A 105 9.21 -2.98 -6.41
C THR A 105 9.82 -3.96 -7.41
N VAL A 106 9.17 -4.16 -8.56
CA VAL A 106 9.71 -5.01 -9.63
C VAL A 106 10.98 -4.41 -10.22
N ALA A 107 10.98 -3.12 -10.52
CA ALA A 107 12.15 -2.42 -11.07
C ALA A 107 13.36 -2.49 -10.13
N LEU A 108 13.18 -2.22 -8.83
CA LEU A 108 14.22 -2.32 -7.82
C LEU A 108 14.74 -3.76 -7.67
N ALA A 109 13.82 -4.75 -7.65
CA ALA A 109 14.22 -6.16 -7.56
C ALA A 109 15.09 -6.56 -8.76
N MET A 110 14.69 -6.18 -9.99
CA MET A 110 15.47 -6.48 -11.21
C MET A 110 16.85 -5.79 -11.20
N GLY A 111 16.93 -4.54 -10.71
CA GLY A 111 18.20 -3.84 -10.56
C GLY A 111 19.17 -4.58 -9.63
N LEU A 112 18.65 -5.22 -8.59
CA LEU A 112 19.45 -6.00 -7.63
C LEU A 112 19.82 -7.39 -8.14
N THR A 113 18.92 -8.07 -8.86
CA THR A 113 19.13 -9.46 -9.34
C THR A 113 19.70 -9.52 -10.76
N ARG A 114 19.83 -8.37 -11.46
CA ARG A 114 20.22 -8.27 -12.88
C ARG A 114 19.31 -9.09 -13.83
N GLU A 115 18.11 -9.40 -13.41
CA GLU A 115 17.11 -10.08 -14.25
C GLU A 115 16.61 -9.14 -15.36
N ARG A 116 16.32 -9.71 -16.54
CA ARG A 116 15.77 -8.96 -17.66
C ARG A 116 14.26 -8.74 -17.49
N VAL A 117 13.80 -7.54 -17.82
CA VAL A 117 12.36 -7.21 -17.88
C VAL A 117 11.68 -8.11 -18.89
N LYS A 118 10.60 -8.76 -18.52
CA LYS A 118 9.79 -9.61 -19.39
C LYS A 118 8.82 -8.75 -20.20
N GLY A 119 8.50 -9.16 -21.44
CA GLY A 119 7.63 -8.39 -22.35
C GLY A 119 6.31 -7.93 -21.74
N PHE A 120 5.63 -8.77 -20.94
CA PHE A 120 4.38 -8.40 -20.28
C PHE A 120 4.54 -7.27 -19.25
N GLN A 121 5.73 -7.13 -18.63
CA GLN A 121 6.01 -6.07 -17.65
C GLN A 121 6.14 -4.70 -18.34
N TYR A 122 6.64 -4.65 -19.58
CA TYR A 122 6.62 -3.42 -20.38
C TYR A 122 5.19 -2.99 -20.71
N VAL A 123 4.33 -3.94 -21.09
CA VAL A 123 2.90 -3.66 -21.35
C VAL A 123 2.21 -3.16 -20.08
N ALA A 124 2.44 -3.85 -18.96
CA ALA A 124 1.90 -3.45 -17.65
C ALA A 124 2.34 -2.04 -17.24
N LEU A 125 3.63 -1.72 -17.41
CA LEU A 125 4.18 -0.40 -17.10
C LEU A 125 3.62 0.68 -18.04
N ALA A 126 3.53 0.39 -19.34
CA ALA A 126 2.96 1.33 -20.32
C ALA A 126 1.50 1.69 -20.00
N LEU A 127 0.68 0.67 -19.64
CA LEU A 127 -0.70 0.90 -19.21
C LEU A 127 -0.79 1.77 -17.96
N ALA A 128 0.01 1.46 -16.93
CA ALA A 128 0.02 2.25 -15.71
C ALA A 128 0.51 3.69 -15.95
N ALA A 129 1.58 3.86 -16.73
CA ALA A 129 2.11 5.17 -17.10
C ALA A 129 1.07 5.99 -17.90
N SER A 130 0.34 5.34 -18.83
CA SER A 130 -0.74 6.00 -19.57
C SER A 130 -1.86 6.48 -18.65
N GLY A 131 -2.26 5.67 -17.66
CA GLY A 131 -3.24 6.09 -16.66
C GLY A 131 -2.77 7.29 -15.83
N ILE A 132 -1.51 7.30 -15.37
CA ILE A 132 -0.92 8.44 -14.66
C ILE A 132 -0.82 9.67 -15.58
N ALA A 133 -0.48 9.50 -16.86
CA ALA A 133 -0.45 10.58 -17.84
C ALA A 133 -1.84 11.21 -18.05
N VAL A 134 -2.91 10.42 -18.06
CA VAL A 134 -4.29 10.93 -18.11
C VAL A 134 -4.58 11.79 -16.88
N ILE A 135 -4.16 11.37 -15.67
CA ILE A 135 -4.34 12.17 -14.45
C ILE A 135 -3.56 13.50 -14.56
N LEU A 136 -2.33 13.46 -15.04
CA LEU A 136 -1.49 14.65 -15.18
C LEU A 136 -2.04 15.64 -16.20
N TRP A 137 -2.66 15.13 -17.28
CA TRP A 137 -3.22 15.96 -18.34
C TRP A 137 -4.55 16.63 -17.94
N ARG A 138 -5.29 16.03 -17.02
CA ARG A 138 -6.60 16.53 -16.58
C ARG A 138 -6.46 17.39 -15.32
N THR A 139 -6.71 18.67 -15.45
CA THR A 139 -6.57 19.67 -14.37
C THR A 139 -7.94 20.10 -13.87
N ASP A 140 -8.66 19.20 -13.19
CA ASP A 140 -9.92 19.54 -12.50
C ASP A 140 -9.69 19.94 -11.03
N GLY A 141 -8.44 20.14 -10.62
CA GLY A 141 -8.05 20.46 -9.25
C GLY A 141 -7.94 19.25 -8.32
N SER A 142 -8.27 18.03 -8.78
CA SER A 142 -8.20 16.83 -7.95
C SER A 142 -6.78 16.25 -7.82
N ALA A 143 -5.85 16.67 -8.64
CA ALA A 143 -4.42 16.36 -8.54
C ALA A 143 -3.57 17.51 -9.10
N THR A 144 -2.46 17.80 -8.43
CA THR A 144 -1.42 18.70 -8.92
C THR A 144 -0.17 17.91 -9.34
N PRO A 145 0.72 18.46 -10.20
CA PRO A 145 2.00 17.82 -10.50
C PRO A 145 2.82 17.49 -9.24
N LEU A 146 2.82 18.39 -8.25
CA LEU A 146 3.47 18.18 -6.97
C LEU A 146 2.86 16.98 -6.21
N GLY A 147 1.52 16.91 -6.14
CA GLY A 147 0.82 15.80 -5.50
C GLY A 147 1.15 14.46 -6.14
N LEU A 148 1.16 14.39 -7.49
CA LEU A 148 1.58 13.19 -8.21
C LEU A 148 3.03 12.81 -7.90
N MET A 149 3.95 13.78 -7.91
CA MET A 149 5.37 13.54 -7.61
C MET A 149 5.54 13.03 -6.18
N LEU A 150 4.85 13.62 -5.20
CA LEU A 150 4.89 13.18 -3.80
C LEU A 150 4.37 11.76 -3.64
N VAL A 151 3.23 11.40 -4.27
CA VAL A 151 2.66 10.05 -4.17
C VAL A 151 3.51 9.03 -4.92
N LEU A 152 4.08 9.36 -6.08
CA LEU A 152 5.01 8.48 -6.79
C LEU A 152 6.28 8.24 -5.96
N THR A 153 6.83 9.27 -5.31
CA THR A 153 7.98 9.14 -4.41
C THR A 153 7.62 8.31 -3.18
N ALA A 154 6.42 8.47 -2.63
CA ALA A 154 5.88 7.63 -1.57
C ALA A 154 5.80 6.15 -2.02
N GLY A 155 5.32 5.89 -3.24
CA GLY A 155 5.29 4.57 -3.84
C GLY A 155 6.68 3.96 -4.04
N LEU A 156 7.66 4.76 -4.47
CA LEU A 156 9.07 4.32 -4.59
C LEU A 156 9.66 3.98 -3.21
N SER A 157 9.39 4.80 -2.21
CA SER A 157 9.83 4.54 -0.84
C SER A 157 9.22 3.26 -0.28
N TRP A 158 7.93 3.03 -0.53
CA TRP A 158 7.27 1.76 -0.19
C TRP A 158 7.93 0.57 -0.89
N ALA A 159 8.23 0.70 -2.18
CA ALA A 159 8.96 -0.33 -2.93
C ALA A 159 10.33 -0.64 -2.28
N GLY A 160 11.07 0.39 -1.85
CA GLY A 160 12.30 0.22 -1.07
C GLY A 160 12.08 -0.57 0.21
N GLY A 161 11.04 -0.24 0.97
CA GLY A 161 10.61 -0.98 2.16
C GLY A 161 10.31 -2.46 1.85
N ASN A 162 9.60 -2.74 0.76
CA ASN A 162 9.32 -4.10 0.31
C ASN A 162 10.61 -4.89 0.00
N ILE A 163 11.61 -4.25 -0.61
CA ILE A 163 12.91 -4.86 -0.88
C ILE A 163 13.67 -5.19 0.41
N VAL A 164 13.63 -4.27 1.39
CA VAL A 164 14.24 -4.53 2.70
C VAL A 164 13.54 -5.70 3.42
N ALA A 165 12.20 -5.72 3.44
CA ALA A 165 11.42 -6.79 4.07
C ALA A 165 11.68 -8.17 3.46
N ARG A 166 11.98 -8.26 2.15
CA ARG A 166 12.33 -9.52 1.48
C ARG A 166 13.62 -10.17 1.98
N ARG A 167 14.47 -9.44 2.72
CA ARG A 167 15.69 -10.02 3.32
C ARG A 167 15.38 -10.95 4.50
N SER A 168 14.18 -10.86 5.06
CA SER A 168 13.72 -11.66 6.19
C SER A 168 12.34 -12.26 5.89
N PRO A 169 12.24 -13.20 4.92
CA PRO A 169 10.95 -13.69 4.42
C PRO A 169 10.12 -14.44 5.48
N ASP A 170 10.81 -15.07 6.44
CA ASP A 170 10.17 -15.85 7.51
C ASP A 170 9.76 -15.00 8.72
N ALA A 171 10.04 -13.70 8.68
CA ALA A 171 9.70 -12.81 9.78
C ALA A 171 8.17 -12.64 9.91
N ASN A 172 7.68 -12.72 11.15
CA ASN A 172 6.28 -12.40 11.43
C ASN A 172 5.99 -10.94 11.02
N MET A 173 5.10 -10.74 10.05
CA MET A 173 4.84 -9.42 9.46
C MET A 173 4.30 -8.42 10.46
N LEU A 174 3.41 -8.84 11.37
CA LEU A 174 2.90 -7.97 12.43
C LEU A 174 4.03 -7.50 13.36
N GLY A 175 4.87 -8.45 13.83
CA GLY A 175 6.03 -8.12 14.63
C GLY A 175 7.00 -7.19 13.88
N TYR A 176 7.21 -7.45 12.58
CA TYR A 176 8.07 -6.62 11.74
C TYR A 176 7.59 -5.15 11.73
N VAL A 177 6.29 -4.92 11.45
CA VAL A 177 5.70 -3.58 11.36
C VAL A 177 5.69 -2.87 12.72
N VAL A 178 5.30 -3.57 13.80
CA VAL A 178 5.30 -3.00 15.16
C VAL A 178 6.70 -2.54 15.56
N TRP A 179 7.71 -3.39 15.42
CA TRP A 179 9.08 -3.04 15.82
C TRP A 179 9.75 -2.04 14.87
N ALA A 180 9.40 -2.04 13.59
CA ALA A 180 9.85 -1.01 12.64
C ALA A 180 9.23 0.36 12.95
N SER A 181 8.04 0.41 13.56
CA SER A 181 7.39 1.67 13.97
C SER A 181 8.24 2.47 14.99
N LEU A 182 9.12 1.79 15.72
CA LEU A 182 10.12 2.43 16.59
C LEU A 182 11.04 3.38 15.80
N PHE A 183 11.29 3.08 14.52
CA PHE A 183 12.13 3.88 13.63
C PHE A 183 11.31 4.75 12.67
N SER A 184 9.98 4.59 12.64
CA SER A 184 9.08 5.45 11.87
C SER A 184 8.69 6.70 12.64
N ALA A 185 8.32 6.57 13.91
CA ALA A 185 7.76 7.66 14.71
C ALA A 185 8.81 8.78 15.03
N PRO A 186 10.04 8.50 15.50
CA PRO A 186 10.98 9.56 15.85
C PRO A 186 11.35 10.48 14.66
N PRO A 187 11.70 9.99 13.46
CA PRO A 187 12.00 10.88 12.35
C PRO A 187 10.77 11.69 11.91
N LEU A 188 9.56 11.11 11.96
CA LEU A 188 8.34 11.84 11.64
C LEU A 188 8.06 12.96 12.64
N PHE A 189 8.26 12.75 13.94
CA PHE A 189 8.19 13.82 14.93
C PHE A 189 9.24 14.90 14.68
N ALA A 190 10.48 14.51 14.40
CA ALA A 190 11.55 15.46 14.09
C ALA A 190 11.21 16.30 12.85
N LEU A 191 10.70 15.68 11.80
CA LEU A 191 10.25 16.37 10.58
C LEU A 191 9.02 17.25 10.87
N SER A 192 8.07 16.80 11.69
CA SER A 192 6.92 17.60 12.09
C SER A 192 7.37 18.87 12.85
N PHE A 193 8.28 18.74 13.83
CA PHE A 193 8.84 19.90 14.52
C PHE A 193 9.59 20.85 13.59
N ALA A 194 10.34 20.33 12.63
CA ALA A 194 11.15 21.12 11.71
C ALA A 194 10.32 21.86 10.65
N PHE A 195 9.30 21.22 10.10
CA PHE A 195 8.56 21.74 8.93
C PHE A 195 7.16 22.26 9.26
N GLU A 196 6.47 21.68 10.24
CA GLU A 196 5.15 22.11 10.67
C GLU A 196 5.22 23.12 11.82
N GLY A 197 6.20 22.94 12.72
CA GLY A 197 6.48 23.82 13.83
C GLY A 197 5.55 23.63 15.03
N TRP A 198 6.02 24.01 16.20
CA TRP A 198 5.29 23.82 17.46
C TRP A 198 3.89 24.47 17.47
N PRO A 199 3.69 25.71 16.93
CA PRO A 199 2.36 26.31 16.93
C PRO A 199 1.32 25.49 16.16
N ALA A 200 1.67 24.94 15.01
CA ALA A 200 0.76 24.11 14.21
C ALA A 200 0.47 22.77 14.91
N ILE A 201 1.50 22.17 15.51
CA ILE A 201 1.36 20.93 16.30
C ILE A 201 0.42 21.15 17.47
N GLN A 202 0.64 22.19 18.26
CA GLN A 202 -0.19 22.53 19.41
C GLN A 202 -1.63 22.83 19.00
N HIS A 203 -1.82 23.66 17.98
CA HIS A 203 -3.14 23.97 17.45
C HIS A 203 -3.87 22.71 16.97
N GLY A 204 -3.20 21.86 16.20
CA GLY A 204 -3.77 20.61 15.67
C GLY A 204 -4.22 19.67 16.79
N ILE A 205 -3.41 19.50 17.84
CA ILE A 205 -3.77 18.63 18.98
C ILE A 205 -4.97 19.21 19.77
N LEU A 206 -5.01 20.52 19.98
CA LEU A 206 -6.10 21.18 20.72
C LEU A 206 -7.39 21.25 19.92
N ALA A 207 -7.32 21.38 18.59
CA ALA A 207 -8.46 21.39 17.69
C ALA A 207 -8.99 20.00 17.37
N ALA A 208 -8.19 18.94 17.59
CA ALA A 208 -8.55 17.56 17.24
C ALA A 208 -9.81 17.11 18.00
N ASP A 209 -10.82 16.80 17.24
CA ASP A 209 -12.10 16.28 17.74
C ASP A 209 -12.11 14.75 17.86
N LEU A 210 -13.25 14.19 18.25
CA LEU A 210 -13.41 12.73 18.37
C LEU A 210 -13.18 12.00 17.05
N ALA A 211 -13.59 12.57 15.91
CA ALA A 211 -13.41 11.96 14.59
C ALA A 211 -11.90 11.91 14.22
N THR A 212 -11.16 12.95 14.52
CA THR A 212 -9.71 13.03 14.33
C THR A 212 -8.97 11.97 15.15
N TRP A 213 -9.29 11.85 16.47
CA TRP A 213 -8.67 10.82 17.31
C TRP A 213 -9.10 9.40 16.91
N ALA A 214 -10.35 9.21 16.49
CA ALA A 214 -10.81 7.94 15.93
C ALA A 214 -10.05 7.61 14.64
N ALA A 215 -9.74 8.61 13.80
CA ALA A 215 -8.90 8.40 12.62
C ALA A 215 -7.48 7.96 12.99
N VAL A 216 -6.85 8.57 14.00
CA VAL A 216 -5.53 8.15 14.51
C VAL A 216 -5.57 6.69 14.98
N LEU A 217 -6.56 6.32 15.78
CA LEU A 217 -6.73 4.95 16.29
C LEU A 217 -7.02 3.95 15.16
N TRP A 218 -7.87 4.34 14.20
CA TRP A 218 -8.11 3.51 13.02
C TRP A 218 -6.85 3.25 12.22
N GLN A 219 -6.03 4.28 11.99
CA GLN A 219 -4.74 4.16 11.32
C GLN A 219 -3.81 3.17 12.02
N SER A 220 -3.78 3.22 13.35
CA SER A 220 -2.90 2.41 14.17
C SER A 220 -3.43 0.98 14.32
N VAL A 221 -4.67 0.83 14.78
CA VAL A 221 -5.26 -0.47 15.13
C VAL A 221 -5.88 -1.15 13.90
N GLY A 222 -6.78 -0.47 13.21
CA GLY A 222 -7.50 -1.04 12.05
C GLY A 222 -6.58 -1.25 10.86
N ASN A 223 -5.95 -0.18 10.40
CA ASN A 223 -5.14 -0.26 9.18
C ASN A 223 -3.80 -0.98 9.40
N THR A 224 -3.10 -0.71 10.52
CA THR A 224 -1.78 -1.28 10.78
C THR A 224 -1.88 -2.63 11.49
N LEU A 225 -2.34 -2.67 12.75
CA LEU A 225 -2.27 -3.92 13.54
C LEU A 225 -3.19 -5.01 12.96
N PHE A 226 -4.48 -4.72 12.76
CA PHE A 226 -5.42 -5.68 12.19
C PHE A 226 -5.03 -6.04 10.75
N GLY A 227 -4.77 -5.06 9.89
CA GLY A 227 -4.45 -5.28 8.49
C GLY A 227 -3.25 -6.22 8.32
N TYR A 228 -2.11 -5.93 8.95
CA TYR A 228 -0.91 -6.77 8.84
C TYR A 228 -1.01 -8.10 9.59
N ALA A 229 -1.73 -8.16 10.73
CA ALA A 229 -1.96 -9.42 11.42
C ALA A 229 -2.76 -10.40 10.56
N VAL A 230 -3.89 -9.97 10.03
CA VAL A 230 -4.77 -10.82 9.22
C VAL A 230 -4.13 -11.16 7.87
N TRP A 231 -3.50 -10.18 7.20
CA TRP A 231 -2.82 -10.41 5.93
C TRP A 231 -1.65 -11.38 6.06
N GLY A 232 -0.81 -11.20 7.08
CA GLY A 232 0.29 -12.12 7.39
C GLY A 232 -0.21 -13.52 7.73
N TRP A 233 -1.32 -13.63 8.49
CA TRP A 233 -1.96 -14.89 8.83
C TRP A 233 -2.50 -15.62 7.57
N LEU A 234 -3.09 -14.88 6.63
CA LEU A 234 -3.57 -15.43 5.37
C LEU A 234 -2.42 -15.93 4.49
N LEU A 235 -1.34 -15.16 4.37
CA LEU A 235 -0.15 -15.54 3.59
C LEU A 235 0.60 -16.74 4.18
N ALA A 236 0.54 -16.94 5.50
CA ALA A 236 1.12 -18.11 6.15
C ALA A 236 0.33 -19.42 5.88
N ARG A 237 -0.95 -19.31 5.47
CA ARG A 237 -1.87 -20.46 5.27
C ARG A 237 -2.22 -20.73 3.81
N HIS A 238 -2.07 -19.76 2.97
CA HIS A 238 -2.45 -19.84 1.55
C HIS A 238 -1.32 -19.38 0.64
N PRO A 239 -1.20 -19.95 -0.55
CA PRO A 239 -0.22 -19.46 -1.52
C PRO A 239 -0.40 -17.96 -1.77
N ALA A 240 0.69 -17.21 -1.75
CA ALA A 240 0.68 -15.78 -2.07
C ALA A 240 0.00 -15.51 -3.43
N ALA A 241 0.08 -16.48 -4.35
CA ALA A 241 -0.63 -16.44 -5.62
C ALA A 241 -2.16 -16.36 -5.48
N THR A 242 -2.74 -16.79 -4.37
CA THR A 242 -4.19 -16.72 -4.12
C THR A 242 -4.56 -15.42 -3.42
N ILE A 243 -3.78 -15.00 -2.44
CA ILE A 243 -4.10 -13.84 -1.58
C ILE A 243 -3.68 -12.51 -2.22
N ALA A 244 -2.44 -12.42 -2.75
CA ALA A 244 -1.91 -11.16 -3.25
C ALA A 244 -2.76 -10.46 -4.34
N PRO A 245 -3.47 -11.16 -5.28
CA PRO A 245 -4.34 -10.48 -6.23
C PRO A 245 -5.48 -9.69 -5.60
N MET A 246 -5.91 -10.05 -4.39
CA MET A 246 -6.99 -9.33 -3.72
C MET A 246 -6.60 -7.89 -3.37
N SER A 247 -5.28 -7.60 -3.21
CA SER A 247 -4.80 -6.23 -3.00
C SER A 247 -5.08 -5.29 -4.18
N LEU A 248 -5.36 -5.83 -5.37
CA LEU A 248 -5.82 -5.03 -6.52
C LEU A 248 -7.15 -4.33 -6.25
N LEU A 249 -7.93 -4.78 -5.28
CA LEU A 249 -9.19 -4.13 -4.90
C LEU A 249 -8.98 -2.89 -4.01
N VAL A 250 -7.79 -2.65 -3.46
CA VAL A 250 -7.50 -1.50 -2.60
C VAL A 250 -7.88 -0.17 -3.28
N PRO A 251 -7.45 0.16 -4.51
CA PRO A 251 -7.86 1.40 -5.15
C PRO A 251 -9.35 1.43 -5.52
N VAL A 252 -10.00 0.29 -5.72
CA VAL A 252 -11.45 0.23 -5.93
C VAL A 252 -12.17 0.71 -4.67
N PHE A 253 -11.81 0.18 -3.49
CA PHE A 253 -12.37 0.63 -2.22
C PHE A 253 -11.95 2.08 -1.89
N GLY A 254 -10.75 2.51 -2.28
CA GLY A 254 -10.27 3.87 -2.06
C GLY A 254 -11.07 4.89 -2.86
N MET A 255 -11.24 4.68 -4.14
CA MET A 255 -12.02 5.55 -5.01
C MET A 255 -13.52 5.53 -4.66
N ALA A 256 -14.09 4.34 -4.44
CA ALA A 256 -15.48 4.22 -4.03
C ALA A 256 -15.74 4.87 -2.66
N GLY A 257 -14.86 4.64 -1.69
CA GLY A 257 -14.94 5.28 -0.38
C GLY A 257 -14.84 6.80 -0.47
N SER A 258 -13.91 7.35 -1.25
CA SER A 258 -13.79 8.79 -1.47
C SER A 258 -15.05 9.38 -2.12
N ALA A 259 -15.64 8.69 -3.09
CA ALA A 259 -16.87 9.15 -3.71
C ALA A 259 -18.05 9.14 -2.73
N ILE A 260 -18.20 8.06 -1.93
CA ILE A 260 -19.35 7.86 -1.03
C ILE A 260 -19.27 8.78 0.20
N TRP A 261 -18.10 8.86 0.85
CA TRP A 261 -17.97 9.56 2.15
C TRP A 261 -17.44 10.99 2.03
N LEU A 262 -16.69 11.30 0.98
CA LEU A 262 -16.13 12.64 0.79
C LEU A 262 -16.77 13.40 -0.39
N GLY A 263 -17.73 12.78 -1.10
CA GLY A 263 -18.36 13.39 -2.27
C GLY A 263 -17.41 13.61 -3.46
N GLU A 264 -16.27 12.87 -3.52
CA GLU A 264 -15.33 13.01 -4.62
C GLU A 264 -15.97 12.59 -5.94
N ALA A 265 -16.03 13.51 -6.91
CA ALA A 265 -16.55 13.21 -8.22
C ALA A 265 -15.68 12.18 -8.96
N LEU A 266 -16.34 11.21 -9.61
CA LEU A 266 -15.71 10.18 -10.44
C LEU A 266 -16.08 10.39 -11.93
N PRO A 267 -15.61 11.47 -12.58
CA PRO A 267 -15.86 11.69 -13.99
C PRO A 267 -15.21 10.58 -14.82
N GLY A 268 -15.70 10.40 -16.07
CA GLY A 268 -15.26 9.31 -16.95
C GLY A 268 -13.75 9.22 -17.15
N TRP A 269 -13.02 10.34 -17.13
CA TRP A 269 -11.57 10.33 -17.24
C TRP A 269 -10.86 9.70 -16.01
N LYS A 270 -11.38 9.90 -14.77
CA LYS A 270 -10.85 9.25 -13.57
C LYS A 270 -11.06 7.73 -13.66
N LEU A 271 -12.25 7.30 -14.11
CA LEU A 271 -12.54 5.88 -14.32
C LEU A 271 -11.67 5.27 -15.41
N ALA A 272 -11.42 5.99 -16.50
CA ALA A 272 -10.51 5.56 -17.57
C ALA A 272 -9.06 5.44 -17.05
N ALA A 273 -8.57 6.43 -16.31
CA ALA A 273 -7.25 6.37 -15.68
C ALA A 273 -7.14 5.19 -14.70
N ALA A 274 -8.16 4.99 -13.86
CA ALA A 274 -8.23 3.85 -12.95
C ALA A 274 -8.22 2.52 -13.71
N GLY A 275 -9.01 2.40 -14.78
CA GLY A 275 -9.03 1.23 -15.66
C GLY A 275 -7.65 0.91 -16.24
N LEU A 276 -6.92 1.91 -16.74
CA LEU A 276 -5.57 1.74 -17.28
C LEU A 276 -4.57 1.28 -16.20
N VAL A 277 -4.53 1.96 -15.05
CA VAL A 277 -3.61 1.59 -13.95
C VAL A 277 -3.94 0.20 -13.41
N MET A 278 -5.22 -0.09 -13.18
CA MET A 278 -5.68 -1.38 -12.66
C MET A 278 -5.41 -2.52 -13.64
N THR A 279 -5.60 -2.30 -14.94
CA THR A 279 -5.25 -3.29 -15.98
C THR A 279 -3.75 -3.54 -16.00
N GLY A 280 -2.92 -2.50 -15.93
CA GLY A 280 -1.48 -2.64 -15.81
C GLY A 280 -1.07 -3.46 -14.58
N LEU A 281 -1.65 -3.17 -13.40
CA LEU A 281 -1.43 -3.95 -12.18
C LEU A 281 -1.89 -5.41 -12.34
N ALA A 282 -3.07 -5.63 -12.91
CA ALA A 282 -3.60 -6.97 -13.14
C ALA A 282 -2.69 -7.77 -14.08
N VAL A 283 -2.22 -7.18 -15.18
CA VAL A 283 -1.25 -7.81 -16.09
C VAL A 283 0.04 -8.14 -15.32
N ASN A 284 0.58 -7.20 -14.53
CA ASN A 284 1.81 -7.44 -13.77
C ASN A 284 1.69 -8.59 -12.76
N VAL A 285 0.54 -8.70 -12.09
CA VAL A 285 0.31 -9.70 -11.01
C VAL A 285 -0.19 -11.03 -11.54
N LEU A 286 -1.10 -11.04 -12.54
CA LEU A 286 -1.82 -12.24 -12.97
C LEU A 286 -1.16 -12.96 -14.16
N TRP A 287 -0.49 -12.23 -15.07
CA TRP A 287 0.12 -12.81 -16.27
C TRP A 287 1.08 -13.98 -16.01
N PRO A 288 2.02 -13.89 -15.05
CA PRO A 288 2.92 -15.01 -14.77
C PRO A 288 2.19 -16.29 -14.37
N ARG A 289 1.01 -16.14 -13.75
CA ARG A 289 0.17 -17.25 -13.28
C ARG A 289 -0.62 -17.89 -14.40
N LEU A 290 -1.19 -17.08 -15.30
CA LEU A 290 -1.92 -17.55 -16.45
C LEU A 290 -0.99 -18.32 -17.39
N ARG A 291 0.17 -17.76 -17.72
CA ARG A 291 1.15 -18.42 -18.60
C ARG A 291 1.63 -19.76 -18.02
N GLY A 292 1.81 -19.91 -16.72
CA GLY A 292 2.20 -21.16 -16.08
C GLY A 292 1.12 -22.25 -16.18
N ARG A 293 -0.16 -21.88 -16.33
CA ARG A 293 -1.26 -22.85 -16.58
C ARG A 293 -1.27 -23.36 -18.03
N PHE A 294 -1.00 -22.49 -19.00
CA PHE A 294 -0.95 -22.85 -20.42
C PHE A 294 0.31 -23.64 -20.80
N ALA A 295 1.42 -23.48 -20.05
CA ALA A 295 2.66 -24.21 -20.32
C ALA A 295 2.68 -25.64 -19.74
N LYS A 296 1.66 -26.08 -18.99
CA LYS A 296 1.60 -27.42 -18.37
C LYS A 296 0.81 -28.46 -19.13
N VAL A 297 0.44 -28.26 -20.38
CA VAL A 297 -0.11 -29.29 -21.26
C VAL A 297 0.97 -29.68 -22.26
N PRO A 298 1.79 -30.73 -22.02
CA PRO A 298 2.60 -31.30 -23.09
C PRO A 298 1.63 -31.98 -24.05
N PRO A 299 1.70 -31.76 -25.38
CA PRO A 299 1.00 -32.58 -26.34
C PRO A 299 1.70 -33.97 -26.36
N GLY A 300 0.98 -35.01 -26.00
CA GLY A 300 1.43 -36.37 -26.29
C GLY A 300 1.65 -37.34 -25.13
N ALA A 301 0.88 -37.23 -24.02
CA ALA A 301 0.95 -38.26 -22.94
C ALA A 301 -0.13 -39.37 -23.04
N ASP A 302 -0.94 -39.39 -24.09
CA ASP A 302 -1.98 -40.40 -24.31
C ASP A 302 -1.71 -41.24 -25.57
N ALA A 303 -0.50 -41.83 -25.66
CA ALA A 303 -0.32 -42.97 -26.56
C ALA A 303 -0.25 -44.24 -25.67
N PRO A 304 -1.22 -45.16 -25.77
CA PRO A 304 -1.10 -46.47 -25.13
C PRO A 304 0.09 -47.22 -25.73
N PRO A 305 0.77 -48.06 -24.96
CA PRO A 305 1.87 -48.87 -25.48
C PRO A 305 1.33 -49.79 -26.56
N ALA A 306 1.95 -49.74 -27.73
CA ALA A 306 1.69 -50.68 -28.79
C ALA A 306 1.99 -52.10 -28.30
N ALA A 307 1.03 -53.02 -28.50
CA ALA A 307 1.09 -54.43 -28.13
C ALA A 307 2.14 -55.18 -28.97
#